data_fde4514de6e75853185945a893d9b28d
#
_entry.id   fde4514de6e75853185945a893d9b28d
#
_cell.length_a   1.000
_cell.length_b   1.000
_cell.length_c   1.000
_cell.angle_alpha   90.00
_cell.angle_beta   90.00
_cell.angle_gamma   90.00
#
_symmetry.space_group_name_H-M   'P 1'
#
loop_
_entity.id
_entity.type
_entity.pdbx_description
1 polymer ?
#
loop_
_entity_poly.entity_id
_entity_poly.type
_entity_poly.pdbx_seq_one_letter_code
_entity_poly.pdbx_strand_id
1 'polypeptide(L)'
;MEGATGGIEHLTKPEQFTLVYAKGHSWHSDLVILRAMPNGLPVSRYGFSVGKKVGKAVVRNRVKRLLREITRLTPIKPGWDIVLIARSKSIMAQYTDLNKVIVSLLSRARILENTDPVP
;
A
#
# COMPACT_ATOMS: atom_id res chain seq x y z
N MET A 1 20.08 6.92 -11.89
CA MET A 1 19.66 6.76 -11.68
C MET A 1 19.02 6.68 -11.19
N GLU A 2 18.98 6.68 -10.84
CA GLU A 2 18.38 6.46 -10.51
C GLU A 2 17.51 6.27 -10.35
N GLY A 3 17.90 6.55 -10.40
CA GLY A 3 16.79 6.70 -10.31
C GLY A 3 15.68 5.96 -10.26
N ALA A 4 15.71 5.32 -10.75
CA ALA A 4 14.62 4.42 -10.92
C ALA A 4 13.77 4.28 -9.68
N THR A 5 14.41 4.30 -8.58
CA THR A 5 13.70 4.11 -7.34
C THR A 5 12.87 5.30 -6.94
N GLY A 6 13.07 6.41 -7.64
CA GLY A 6 12.24 7.57 -7.38
C GLY A 6 10.83 7.44 -7.85
N GLY A 7 10.43 6.26 -8.30
CA GLY A 7 9.12 6.09 -8.89
C GLY A 7 7.96 5.97 -7.94
N ILE A 8 8.11 6.28 -6.65
CA ILE A 8 7.00 6.18 -5.71
C ILE A 8 6.54 7.56 -5.30
N GLU A 9 5.24 7.81 -5.48
CA GLU A 9 4.59 9.04 -5.08
C GLU A 9 3.39 8.72 -4.21
N HIS A 10 2.66 9.73 -3.80
CA HIS A 10 1.47 9.54 -3.00
C HIS A 10 0.23 10.04 -3.72
N LEU A 11 -0.87 9.35 -3.50
CA LEU A 11 -2.18 9.82 -3.93
C LEU A 11 -2.56 10.99 -3.03
N THR A 12 -2.97 12.09 -3.65
CA THR A 12 -3.26 13.33 -2.91
C THR A 12 -4.69 13.82 -3.09
N LYS A 13 -5.41 13.35 -4.11
CA LYS A 13 -6.73 13.85 -4.42
C LYS A 13 -7.79 12.80 -4.14
N PRO A 14 -8.95 13.21 -3.60
CA PRO A 14 -10.03 12.25 -3.30
C PRO A 14 -10.45 11.42 -4.51
N GLU A 15 -10.49 12.02 -5.70
CA GLU A 15 -10.91 11.28 -6.89
C GLU A 15 -9.93 10.17 -7.27
N GLN A 16 -8.67 10.30 -6.89
CA GLN A 16 -7.70 9.22 -7.13
C GLN A 16 -8.04 8.00 -6.28
N PHE A 17 -8.39 8.21 -5.01
CA PHE A 17 -8.83 7.13 -4.14
C PHE A 17 -10.14 6.51 -4.65
N THR A 18 -11.09 7.34 -5.03
CA THR A 18 -12.37 6.88 -5.55
C THR A 18 -12.18 5.97 -6.76
N LEU A 19 -11.27 6.33 -7.65
CA LEU A 19 -11.00 5.54 -8.83
C LEU A 19 -10.44 4.17 -8.48
N VAL A 20 -9.51 4.10 -7.55
CA VAL A 20 -8.96 2.82 -7.10
C VAL A 20 -10.03 1.96 -6.44
N TYR A 21 -10.90 2.55 -5.63
CA TYR A 21 -12.00 1.81 -5.01
C TYR A 21 -12.99 1.29 -6.06
N ALA A 22 -13.23 2.05 -7.11
CA ALA A 22 -14.20 1.67 -8.13
C ALA A 22 -13.66 0.63 -9.12
N LYS A 23 -12.39 0.74 -9.48
CA LYS A 23 -11.82 -0.03 -10.59
C LYS A 23 -10.68 -0.95 -10.20
N GLY A 24 -10.17 -0.84 -8.98
CA GLY A 24 -9.07 -1.68 -8.54
C GLY A 24 -9.50 -3.07 -8.15
N HIS A 25 -8.51 -3.95 -8.04
CA HIS A 25 -8.70 -5.27 -7.48
C HIS A 25 -8.24 -5.27 -6.03
N SER A 26 -8.74 -6.21 -5.24
CA SER A 26 -8.46 -6.26 -3.81
C SER A 26 -7.74 -7.55 -3.42
N TRP A 27 -6.82 -7.43 -2.48
CA TRP A 27 -6.19 -8.56 -1.80
C TRP A 27 -6.33 -8.30 -0.30
N HIS A 28 -6.72 -9.31 0.44
CA HIS A 28 -7.14 -9.15 1.83
C HIS A 28 -6.21 -9.87 2.80
N SER A 29 -6.04 -9.27 3.97
CA SER A 29 -5.41 -9.89 5.12
C SER A 29 -6.17 -9.46 6.37
N ASP A 30 -5.78 -9.99 7.53
CA ASP A 30 -6.40 -9.59 8.80
C ASP A 30 -6.09 -8.15 9.19
N LEU A 31 -4.93 -7.65 8.80
CA LEU A 31 -4.46 -6.34 9.23
C LEU A 31 -4.70 -5.24 8.21
N VAL A 32 -4.59 -5.57 6.93
CA VAL A 32 -4.61 -4.58 5.85
C VAL A 32 -5.29 -5.18 4.63
N ILE A 33 -6.05 -4.34 3.93
CA ILE A 33 -6.56 -4.67 2.59
C ILE A 33 -5.76 -3.84 1.60
N LEU A 34 -5.31 -4.48 0.53
CA LEU A 34 -4.62 -3.79 -0.55
C LEU A 34 -5.57 -3.71 -1.75
N ARG A 35 -5.82 -2.51 -2.25
CA ARG A 35 -6.52 -2.32 -3.52
C ARG A 35 -5.56 -1.65 -4.49
N ALA A 36 -5.54 -2.13 -5.73
CA ALA A 36 -4.60 -1.60 -6.70
C ALA A 36 -5.14 -1.67 -8.10
N MET A 37 -4.70 -0.74 -8.93
CA MET A 37 -5.00 -0.72 -10.35
C MET A 37 -3.81 -0.15 -11.11
N PRO A 38 -3.60 -0.57 -12.37
CA PRO A 38 -2.61 0.08 -13.21
C PRO A 38 -3.00 1.54 -13.43
N ASN A 39 -2.01 2.44 -13.47
CA ASN A 39 -2.29 3.87 -13.61
C ASN A 39 -1.79 4.48 -14.91
N GLY A 40 -1.07 3.72 -15.74
CA GLY A 40 -0.56 4.23 -17.00
C GLY A 40 0.58 5.22 -16.87
N LEU A 41 1.14 5.38 -15.68
CA LEU A 41 2.22 6.33 -15.41
C LEU A 41 3.55 5.61 -15.25
N PRO A 42 4.66 6.33 -15.38
CA PRO A 42 5.98 5.72 -15.13
C PRO A 42 6.30 5.55 -13.65
N VAL A 43 5.40 5.94 -12.77
CA VAL A 43 5.59 5.85 -11.31
C VAL A 43 4.41 5.16 -10.68
N SER A 44 4.61 4.61 -9.48
CA SER A 44 3.53 4.08 -8.66
C SER A 44 3.20 5.09 -7.56
N ARG A 45 1.94 5.10 -7.14
CA ARG A 45 1.47 6.03 -6.11
C ARG A 45 0.75 5.26 -5.02
N TYR A 46 1.06 5.61 -3.76
CA TYR A 46 0.41 5.01 -2.60
C TYR A 46 -0.59 5.97 -1.98
N GLY A 47 -1.70 5.40 -1.52
CA GLY A 47 -2.61 6.09 -0.62
C GLY A 47 -2.83 5.22 0.60
N PHE A 48 -3.05 5.86 1.75
CA PHE A 48 -3.26 5.15 3.01
C PHE A 48 -4.60 5.55 3.59
N SER A 49 -5.44 4.56 3.86
CA SER A 49 -6.76 4.78 4.44
C SER A 49 -6.78 4.16 5.83
N VAL A 50 -6.77 5.01 6.85
CA VAL A 50 -6.81 4.59 8.24
C VAL A 50 -8.00 5.28 8.89
N GLY A 51 -9.11 4.57 8.98
CA GLY A 51 -10.37 5.13 9.45
C GLY A 51 -10.51 5.16 10.97
N LYS A 52 -11.60 5.76 11.43
CA LYS A 52 -11.87 5.95 12.85
C LYS A 52 -11.99 4.65 13.62
N LYS A 53 -12.41 3.57 12.97
CA LYS A 53 -12.54 2.28 13.64
C LYS A 53 -11.19 1.67 14.02
N VAL A 54 -10.10 2.17 13.49
CA VAL A 54 -8.77 1.73 13.90
C VAL A 54 -8.40 2.30 15.26
N GLY A 55 -8.91 3.51 15.59
CA GLY A 55 -8.67 4.11 16.89
C GLY A 55 -8.66 5.61 16.84
N LYS A 56 -8.21 6.21 17.93
CA LYS A 56 -8.10 7.65 18.06
C LYS A 56 -7.01 8.19 17.13
N ALA A 57 -6.97 9.51 16.98
CA ALA A 57 -6.03 10.16 16.07
C ALA A 57 -4.57 9.73 16.28
N VAL A 58 -4.16 9.61 17.56
CA VAL A 58 -2.79 9.20 17.89
C VAL A 58 -2.49 7.80 17.32
N VAL A 59 -3.43 6.87 17.48
CA VAL A 59 -3.28 5.50 16.98
C VAL A 59 -3.27 5.50 15.46
N ARG A 60 -4.19 6.23 14.86
CA ARG A 60 -4.26 6.30 13.39
C ARG A 60 -2.98 6.88 12.79
N ASN A 61 -2.44 7.91 13.43
CA ASN A 61 -1.19 8.51 12.95
C ASN A 61 -0.02 7.54 13.08
N ARG A 62 0.01 6.75 14.16
CA ARG A 62 1.03 5.72 14.33
C ARG A 62 0.95 4.68 13.22
N VAL A 63 -0.25 4.17 12.93
CA VAL A 63 -0.44 3.18 11.87
C VAL A 63 -0.02 3.74 10.52
N LYS A 64 -0.45 4.97 10.21
CA LYS A 64 -0.04 5.62 8.95
C LYS A 64 1.48 5.74 8.83
N ARG A 65 2.14 6.10 9.91
CA ARG A 65 3.60 6.23 9.91
C ARG A 65 4.28 4.89 9.62
N LEU A 66 3.77 3.82 10.22
CA LEU A 66 4.29 2.48 9.97
C LEU A 66 4.09 2.08 8.51
N LEU A 67 2.92 2.34 7.97
CA LEU A 67 2.63 2.01 6.56
C LEU A 67 3.54 2.79 5.62
N ARG A 68 3.76 4.08 5.89
CA ARG A 68 4.67 4.88 5.07
C ARG A 68 6.09 4.35 5.11
N GLU A 69 6.57 4.00 6.28
CA GLU A 69 7.93 3.50 6.43
C GLU A 69 8.11 2.17 5.69
N ILE A 70 7.16 1.27 5.85
CA ILE A 70 7.22 -0.03 5.19
C ILE A 70 7.22 0.13 3.67
N THR A 71 6.30 0.95 3.15
CA THR A 71 6.18 1.12 1.70
C THR A 71 7.38 1.86 1.13
N ARG A 72 7.95 2.79 1.88
CA ARG A 72 9.16 3.49 1.44
C ARG A 72 10.32 2.54 1.24
N LEU A 73 10.39 1.51 2.05
CA LEU A 73 11.52 0.56 2.04
C LEU A 73 11.27 -0.67 1.18
N THR A 74 10.08 -0.83 0.62
CA THR A 74 9.71 -2.03 -0.14
C THR A 74 9.69 -1.72 -1.63
N PRO A 75 10.64 -2.24 -2.41
CA PRO A 75 10.67 -1.98 -3.85
C PRO A 75 9.45 -2.56 -4.56
N ILE A 76 8.81 -1.77 -5.40
CA ILE A 76 7.66 -2.20 -6.18
C ILE A 76 7.82 -1.80 -7.64
N LYS A 77 7.06 -2.47 -8.49
CA LYS A 77 7.02 -2.15 -9.91
C LYS A 77 6.36 -0.79 -10.12
N PRO A 78 6.78 -0.03 -11.12
CA PRO A 78 6.09 1.23 -11.45
C PRO A 78 4.74 0.98 -12.11
N GLY A 79 3.93 2.03 -12.16
CA GLY A 79 2.69 2.00 -12.93
C GLY A 79 1.45 1.56 -12.18
N TRP A 80 1.47 1.61 -10.85
CA TRP A 80 0.35 1.18 -10.02
C TRP A 80 -0.13 2.30 -9.11
N ASP A 81 -1.45 2.42 -8.98
CA ASP A 81 -2.07 3.17 -7.89
C ASP A 81 -2.53 2.16 -6.85
N ILE A 82 -2.04 2.31 -5.63
CA ILE A 82 -2.23 1.35 -4.55
C ILE A 82 -2.80 2.05 -3.34
N VAL A 83 -3.91 1.55 -2.82
CA VAL A 83 -4.45 2.04 -1.55
C VAL A 83 -4.32 0.91 -0.53
N LEU A 84 -3.67 1.21 0.59
CA LEU A 84 -3.59 0.31 1.73
C LEU A 84 -4.63 0.76 2.75
N ILE A 85 -5.56 -0.12 3.06
CA ILE A 85 -6.66 0.15 3.98
C ILE A 85 -6.41 -0.61 5.28
N ALA A 86 -6.16 0.12 6.36
CA ALA A 86 -5.92 -0.49 7.66
C ALA A 86 -7.23 -1.02 8.24
N ARG A 87 -7.19 -2.25 8.73
CA ARG A 87 -8.32 -2.85 9.43
C ARG A 87 -8.17 -2.63 10.92
N SER A 88 -9.25 -2.82 11.68
CA SER A 88 -9.22 -2.55 13.12
C SER A 88 -8.17 -3.37 13.87
N LYS A 89 -7.86 -4.57 13.41
CA LYS A 89 -6.81 -5.39 14.04
C LYS A 89 -5.43 -4.77 13.93
N SER A 90 -5.21 -3.83 13.04
CA SER A 90 -3.91 -3.18 12.89
C SER A 90 -3.54 -2.32 14.10
N ILE A 91 -4.51 -2.01 14.95
CA ILE A 91 -4.26 -1.22 16.17
C ILE A 91 -3.20 -1.88 17.07
N MET A 92 -3.19 -3.21 17.12
CA MET A 92 -2.24 -3.97 17.94
C MET A 92 -1.01 -4.42 17.19
N ALA A 93 -0.95 -4.16 15.88
CA ALA A 93 0.12 -4.68 15.06
C ALA A 93 1.40 -3.88 15.24
N GLN A 94 2.51 -4.58 15.18
CA GLN A 94 3.83 -3.96 15.19
C GLN A 94 4.37 -3.86 13.76
N TYR A 95 5.49 -3.18 13.62
CA TYR A 95 6.13 -3.00 12.32
C TYR A 95 6.33 -4.34 11.60
N THR A 96 6.88 -5.34 12.31
CA THR A 96 7.17 -6.63 11.69
C THR A 96 5.91 -7.34 11.20
N ASP A 97 4.80 -7.22 11.94
CA ASP A 97 3.53 -7.82 11.53
C ASP A 97 3.01 -7.17 10.25
N LEU A 98 2.99 -5.84 10.23
CA LEU A 98 2.52 -5.09 9.07
C LEU A 98 3.42 -5.31 7.87
N ASN A 99 4.73 -5.35 8.09
CA ASN A 99 5.68 -5.56 7.00
C ASN A 99 5.45 -6.90 6.32
N LYS A 100 5.31 -7.97 7.09
CA LYS A 100 5.04 -9.30 6.55
C LYS A 100 3.77 -9.31 5.72
N VAL A 101 2.72 -8.71 6.25
CA VAL A 101 1.41 -8.70 5.59
C VAL A 101 1.48 -7.90 4.29
N ILE A 102 2.09 -6.72 4.32
CA ILE A 102 2.15 -5.86 3.14
C ILE A 102 2.99 -6.50 2.05
N VAL A 103 4.13 -7.07 2.40
CA VAL A 103 4.97 -7.77 1.42
C VAL A 103 4.20 -8.93 0.80
N SER A 104 3.48 -9.69 1.62
CA SER A 104 2.67 -10.80 1.12
C SER A 104 1.58 -10.33 0.16
N LEU A 105 0.88 -9.25 0.50
CA LEU A 105 -0.17 -8.71 -0.36
C LEU A 105 0.39 -8.20 -1.69
N LEU A 106 1.50 -7.49 -1.64
CA LEU A 106 2.16 -6.98 -2.85
C LEU A 106 2.65 -8.12 -3.73
N SER A 107 3.16 -9.19 -3.12
CA SER A 107 3.60 -10.37 -3.85
C SER A 107 2.43 -11.05 -4.54
N ARG A 108 1.32 -11.24 -3.82
CA ARG A 108 0.12 -11.87 -4.39
C ARG A 108 -0.46 -11.05 -5.53
N ALA A 109 -0.34 -9.74 -5.46
CA ALA A 109 -0.81 -8.83 -6.51
C ALA A 109 0.19 -8.70 -7.66
N ARG A 110 1.37 -9.30 -7.53
CA ARG A 110 2.46 -9.22 -8.51
C ARG A 110 2.95 -7.79 -8.72
N ILE A 111 2.97 -7.02 -7.65
CA ILE A 111 3.43 -5.63 -7.66
C ILE A 111 4.83 -5.49 -7.08
N LEU A 112 5.25 -6.43 -6.22
CA LEU A 112 6.63 -6.42 -5.75
C LEU A 112 7.59 -6.49 -6.93
N GLU A 113 8.70 -5.79 -6.81
CA GLU A 113 9.76 -5.88 -7.78
C GLU A 113 10.30 -7.29 -7.84
N ASN A 114 10.50 -8.07 -8.53
CA ASN A 114 11.00 -9.46 -8.53
C ASN A 114 9.92 -10.50 -8.22
N THR A 115 8.65 -10.20 -8.52
CA THR A 115 7.60 -11.21 -8.37
C THR A 115 7.31 -11.96 -9.65
N ASP A 116 8.00 -11.66 -10.73
CA ASP A 116 7.80 -12.38 -11.98
C ASP A 116 8.35 -13.79 -11.87
N PRO A 117 7.75 -14.75 -12.57
CA PRO A 117 8.24 -16.14 -12.53
C PRO A 117 9.69 -16.21 -12.93
N VAL A 118 10.44 -17.05 -12.24
CA VAL A 118 11.82 -17.31 -12.61
C VAL A 118 11.80 -18.27 -13.78
N PRO A 119 12.54 -18.00 -14.85
CA PRO A 119 12.59 -18.90 -15.99
C PRO A 119 13.13 -20.28 -15.63
#